data_81793d36e1a836db382bef09c289ff1a
#
_entry.id   81793d36e1a836db382bef09c289ff1a
#
_cell.length_a   1.000
_cell.length_b   1.000
_cell.length_c   1.000
_cell.angle_alpha   90.00
_cell.angle_beta   90.00
_cell.angle_gamma   90.00
#
_symmetry.space_group_name_H-M   'P 1'
#
loop_
_entity.id
_entity.type
_entity.pdbx_description
1 polymer ?
#
loop_
_entity_poly.entity_id
_entity_poly.type
_entity_poly.pdbx_seq_one_letter_code
_entity_poly.pdbx_strand_id
1 'polypeptide(L)'
;MAHRARVSSTHPITRHPVPPTDSVRVKAAVAAHEAADAATDRRVDTTFDKFHDRYSTRSLGLKTSPVRALFAVANRPEVVSLAGGMPNIADLPLDVVSESLKELVDTRGTVVMQYGSGQGEPEMRKHICEVMAVEGLVADPDDVTVTCGSQQGLDLVTRIFCDPGDVIMAES
;
A
#
# COMPACT_ATOMS: atom_id res chain seq x y z
N MET A 1 4.15 -11.37 53.04
CA MET A 1 4.83 -12.60 52.52
C MET A 1 4.35 -12.85 51.13
N ALA A 2 5.14 -12.49 50.14
CA ALA A 2 4.79 -12.58 48.71
C ALA A 2 5.55 -13.77 48.08
N HIS A 3 4.83 -14.76 47.61
CA HIS A 3 5.40 -15.93 46.91
C HIS A 3 5.64 -15.51 45.45
N ARG A 4 6.92 -15.40 45.09
CA ARG A 4 7.37 -15.35 43.70
C ARG A 4 7.44 -16.77 43.15
N ALA A 5 6.55 -17.10 42.21
CA ALA A 5 6.69 -18.32 41.40
C ALA A 5 7.70 -18.04 40.28
N ARG A 6 8.83 -18.76 40.28
CA ARG A 6 9.78 -18.84 39.16
C ARG A 6 9.19 -19.80 38.14
N VAL A 7 8.88 -19.30 36.96
CA VAL A 7 8.65 -20.13 35.77
C VAL A 7 9.99 -20.28 35.06
N SER A 8 10.64 -21.44 35.24
CA SER A 8 11.78 -21.88 34.45
C SER A 8 11.26 -22.84 33.40
N SER A 9 11.22 -22.44 32.16
CA SER A 9 11.01 -23.32 31.01
C SER A 9 11.98 -22.91 29.93
N THR A 10 13.20 -23.46 30.02
CA THR A 10 14.15 -23.50 28.92
C THR A 10 13.86 -24.73 28.07
N HIS A 11 12.98 -24.58 27.07
CA HIS A 11 12.95 -25.56 25.97
C HIS A 11 13.94 -25.08 24.91
N PRO A 12 14.91 -25.87 24.49
CA PRO A 12 15.77 -25.51 23.37
C PRO A 12 14.93 -25.52 22.10
N ILE A 13 14.85 -24.34 21.47
CA ILE A 13 14.30 -24.20 20.10
C ILE A 13 15.27 -24.94 19.18
N THR A 14 14.94 -26.17 18.80
CA THR A 14 15.62 -26.88 17.72
C THR A 14 15.34 -26.15 16.41
N ARG A 15 16.30 -25.34 15.97
CA ARG A 15 16.27 -24.75 14.63
C ARG A 15 16.48 -25.88 13.63
N HIS A 16 15.43 -26.31 12.96
CA HIS A 16 15.58 -27.12 11.76
C HIS A 16 16.29 -26.29 10.69
N PRO A 17 17.38 -26.77 10.09
CA PRO A 17 17.99 -26.06 8.98
C PRO A 17 17.01 -26.01 7.82
N VAL A 18 16.68 -24.79 7.38
CA VAL A 18 15.91 -24.56 6.16
C VAL A 18 16.75 -25.10 4.99
N PRO A 19 16.19 -25.96 4.14
CA PRO A 19 16.96 -26.55 3.05
C PRO A 19 17.44 -25.42 2.09
N PRO A 20 18.69 -25.46 1.61
CA PRO A 20 19.30 -24.40 0.80
C PRO A 20 18.67 -24.18 -0.58
N THR A 21 17.71 -25.03 -0.96
CA THR A 21 17.01 -24.99 -2.24
C THR A 21 16.10 -23.79 -2.43
N ASP A 22 15.52 -23.22 -1.37
CA ASP A 22 14.55 -22.12 -1.52
C ASP A 22 15.24 -20.77 -1.75
N SER A 23 16.39 -20.54 -1.13
CA SER A 23 17.15 -19.30 -1.36
C SER A 23 17.73 -19.20 -2.78
N VAL A 24 18.08 -20.34 -3.38
CA VAL A 24 18.59 -20.42 -4.76
C VAL A 24 17.46 -20.16 -5.75
N ARG A 25 16.25 -20.70 -5.50
CA ARG A 25 15.08 -20.43 -6.34
C ARG A 25 14.63 -18.99 -6.29
N VAL A 26 14.62 -18.37 -5.12
CA VAL A 26 14.29 -16.94 -4.98
C VAL A 26 15.34 -16.07 -5.69
N LYS A 27 16.63 -16.35 -5.51
CA LYS A 27 17.70 -15.63 -6.24
C LYS A 27 17.61 -15.83 -7.75
N ALA A 28 17.29 -17.03 -8.21
CA ALA A 28 17.09 -17.30 -9.63
C ALA A 28 15.85 -16.60 -10.20
N ALA A 29 14.75 -16.51 -9.44
CA ALA A 29 13.55 -15.79 -9.82
C ALA A 29 13.78 -14.27 -9.85
N VAL A 30 14.52 -13.71 -8.89
CA VAL A 30 14.92 -12.31 -8.89
C VAL A 30 15.86 -12.01 -10.07
N ALA A 31 16.88 -12.84 -10.29
CA ALA A 31 17.80 -12.67 -11.43
C ALA A 31 17.10 -12.84 -12.80
N ALA A 32 16.15 -13.76 -12.91
CA ALA A 32 15.34 -13.91 -14.13
C ALA A 32 14.43 -12.71 -14.36
N HIS A 33 13.96 -12.08 -13.28
CA HIS A 33 13.16 -10.87 -13.36
C HIS A 33 14.00 -9.65 -13.70
N GLU A 34 15.17 -9.48 -13.06
CA GLU A 34 16.14 -8.45 -13.42
C GLU A 34 16.61 -8.59 -14.88
N ALA A 35 16.79 -9.82 -15.35
CA ALA A 35 17.08 -10.09 -16.76
C ALA A 35 15.89 -9.82 -17.69
N ALA A 36 14.66 -10.05 -17.24
CA ALA A 36 13.45 -9.70 -17.97
C ALA A 36 13.22 -8.18 -17.98
N ASP A 37 13.50 -7.48 -16.87
CA ASP A 37 13.47 -6.02 -16.81
C ASP A 37 14.60 -5.40 -17.63
N ALA A 38 15.80 -5.95 -17.58
CA ALA A 38 16.91 -5.54 -18.45
C ALA A 38 16.62 -5.85 -19.94
N ALA A 39 15.84 -6.88 -20.23
CA ALA A 39 15.37 -7.16 -21.58
C ALA A 39 14.17 -6.28 -21.98
N THR A 40 13.39 -5.78 -21.02
CA THR A 40 12.28 -4.82 -21.20
C THR A 40 12.80 -3.39 -21.16
N ASP A 41 13.94 -3.12 -20.53
CA ASP A 41 14.75 -1.89 -20.67
C ASP A 41 15.51 -1.85 -22.03
N ARG A 42 15.23 -2.76 -22.96
CA ARG A 42 15.33 -2.39 -24.36
C ARG A 42 14.51 -1.10 -24.46
N ARG A 43 15.23 0.00 -24.59
CA ARG A 43 14.70 1.30 -24.98
C ARG A 43 13.46 1.04 -25.78
N VAL A 44 12.28 1.22 -25.17
CA VAL A 44 11.04 1.28 -25.93
C VAL A 44 11.41 2.20 -27.05
N ASP A 45 11.38 1.71 -28.27
CA ASP A 45 11.81 2.50 -29.42
C ASP A 45 10.89 3.73 -29.42
N THR A 46 11.38 4.82 -28.81
CA THR A 46 10.63 6.06 -28.59
C THR A 46 10.30 6.74 -29.91
N THR A 47 10.87 6.23 -31.03
CA THR A 47 10.52 6.67 -32.39
C THR A 47 9.04 6.47 -32.72
N PHE A 48 8.33 5.54 -32.05
CA PHE A 48 6.87 5.35 -32.21
C PHE A 48 6.01 6.23 -31.30
N ASP A 49 6.59 6.82 -30.25
CA ASP A 49 5.86 7.75 -29.38
C ASP A 49 5.94 9.16 -29.92
N LYS A 50 4.93 9.55 -30.68
CA LYS A 50 4.81 10.89 -31.27
C LYS A 50 4.73 12.04 -30.25
N PHE A 51 4.62 11.72 -28.96
CA PHE A 51 4.56 12.69 -27.87
C PHE A 51 5.83 12.73 -27.03
N HIS A 52 6.84 11.93 -27.36
CA HIS A 52 8.08 11.83 -26.58
C HIS A 52 8.71 13.20 -26.27
N ASP A 53 8.77 14.09 -27.26
CA ASP A 53 9.35 15.42 -27.11
C ASP A 53 8.50 16.40 -26.27
N ARG A 54 7.29 15.97 -25.90
CA ARG A 54 6.34 16.76 -25.13
C ARG A 54 6.27 16.35 -23.66
N TYR A 55 6.96 15.30 -23.30
CA TYR A 55 6.99 14.84 -21.91
C TYR A 55 7.75 15.82 -21.02
N SER A 56 7.24 15.98 -19.81
CA SER A 56 7.93 16.81 -18.82
C SER A 56 9.23 16.14 -18.36
N THR A 57 10.20 16.95 -17.93
CA THR A 57 11.44 16.43 -17.33
C THR A 57 11.16 15.47 -16.17
N ARG A 58 10.09 15.71 -15.41
CA ARG A 58 9.66 14.84 -14.31
C ARG A 58 9.29 13.45 -14.80
N SER A 59 8.57 13.33 -15.93
CA SER A 59 8.16 12.02 -16.46
C SER A 59 9.33 11.20 -17.01
N LEU A 60 10.37 11.85 -17.51
CA LEU A 60 11.58 11.18 -17.99
C LEU A 60 12.36 10.49 -16.86
N GLY A 61 12.18 10.93 -15.61
CA GLY A 61 12.77 10.33 -14.41
C GLY A 61 11.96 9.22 -13.77
N LEU A 62 10.73 8.94 -14.26
CA LEU A 62 9.88 7.89 -13.68
C LEU A 62 10.43 6.51 -14.03
N LYS A 63 10.65 5.70 -12.99
CA LYS A 63 11.05 4.30 -13.11
C LYS A 63 9.95 3.41 -12.54
N THR A 64 9.78 2.24 -13.13
CA THR A 64 8.88 1.22 -12.58
C THR A 64 9.35 0.82 -11.19
N SER A 65 8.44 0.78 -10.22
CA SER A 65 8.77 0.35 -8.88
C SER A 65 9.19 -1.13 -8.86
N PRO A 66 10.36 -1.47 -8.29
CA PRO A 66 10.77 -2.88 -8.13
C PRO A 66 9.76 -3.72 -7.34
N VAL A 67 9.02 -3.09 -6.42
CA VAL A 67 7.97 -3.76 -5.62
C VAL A 67 6.83 -4.26 -6.52
N ARG A 68 6.47 -3.54 -7.58
CA ARG A 68 5.44 -3.99 -8.53
C ARG A 68 5.82 -5.28 -9.24
N ALA A 69 7.09 -5.46 -9.50
CA ALA A 69 7.61 -6.67 -10.11
C ALA A 69 7.41 -7.90 -9.22
N LEU A 70 7.53 -7.71 -7.89
CA LEU A 70 7.30 -8.78 -6.91
C LEU A 70 5.83 -9.23 -6.87
N PHE A 71 4.88 -8.36 -7.15
CA PHE A 71 3.46 -8.74 -7.15
C PHE A 71 3.12 -9.83 -8.16
N ALA A 72 3.78 -9.86 -9.31
CA ALA A 72 3.56 -10.91 -10.31
C ALA A 72 3.95 -12.31 -9.80
N VAL A 73 4.93 -12.38 -8.90
CA VAL A 73 5.35 -13.62 -8.24
C VAL A 73 4.51 -13.89 -6.99
N ALA A 74 4.21 -12.85 -6.22
CA ALA A 74 3.44 -12.94 -4.98
C ALA A 74 2.00 -13.47 -5.19
N ASN A 75 1.43 -13.23 -6.37
CA ASN A 75 0.06 -13.66 -6.71
C ASN A 75 -0.03 -15.13 -7.19
N ARG A 76 1.07 -15.87 -7.22
CA ARG A 76 1.02 -17.28 -7.59
C ARG A 76 0.46 -18.11 -6.43
N PRO A 77 -0.45 -19.08 -6.69
CA PRO A 77 -1.11 -19.86 -5.62
C PRO A 77 -0.15 -20.64 -4.71
N GLU A 78 1.03 -21.00 -5.24
CA GLU A 78 2.06 -21.74 -4.52
C GLU A 78 2.99 -20.86 -3.67
N VAL A 79 2.83 -19.52 -3.74
CA VAL A 79 3.72 -18.56 -3.06
C VAL A 79 3.02 -17.97 -1.84
N VAL A 80 3.62 -18.15 -0.68
CA VAL A 80 3.26 -17.39 0.54
C VAL A 80 4.10 -16.11 0.55
N SER A 81 3.47 -14.99 0.22
CA SER A 81 4.17 -13.70 0.16
C SER A 81 4.14 -13.00 1.52
N LEU A 82 5.32 -12.63 2.02
CA LEU A 82 5.49 -11.73 3.16
C LEU A 82 5.92 -10.32 2.70
N ALA A 83 5.91 -10.07 1.40
CA ALA A 83 6.32 -8.81 0.79
C ALA A 83 5.12 -7.98 0.33
N GLY A 84 5.31 -6.67 0.21
CA GLY A 84 4.36 -5.76 -0.44
C GLY A 84 3.18 -5.30 0.43
N GLY A 85 3.06 -5.78 1.67
CA GLY A 85 2.01 -5.32 2.59
C GLY A 85 0.57 -5.55 2.07
N MET A 86 0.35 -6.61 1.27
CA MET A 86 -0.99 -6.94 0.77
C MET A 86 -1.85 -7.44 1.92
N PRO A 87 -3.02 -6.80 2.17
CA PRO A 87 -3.91 -7.25 3.23
C PRO A 87 -4.55 -8.60 2.88
N ASN A 88 -4.83 -9.41 3.91
CA ASN A 88 -5.61 -10.63 3.73
C ASN A 88 -7.11 -10.28 3.61
N ILE A 89 -7.59 -10.17 2.39
CA ILE A 89 -8.99 -9.82 2.10
C ILE A 89 -9.93 -10.99 2.39
N ALA A 90 -9.43 -12.25 2.40
CA ALA A 90 -10.26 -13.42 2.59
C ALA A 90 -10.92 -13.47 4.00
N ASP A 91 -10.29 -12.85 4.99
CA ASP A 91 -10.80 -12.81 6.37
C ASP A 91 -11.71 -11.60 6.64
N LEU A 92 -11.94 -10.73 5.66
CA LEU A 92 -12.88 -9.63 5.80
C LEU A 92 -14.33 -10.14 5.72
N PRO A 93 -15.26 -9.58 6.50
CA PRO A 93 -16.67 -9.89 6.44
C PRO A 93 -17.32 -9.28 5.18
N LEU A 94 -17.06 -9.88 4.02
CA LEU A 94 -17.48 -9.35 2.72
C LEU A 94 -19.01 -9.35 2.54
N ASP A 95 -19.71 -10.22 3.24
CA ASP A 95 -21.16 -10.23 3.34
C ASP A 95 -21.69 -8.93 3.99
N VAL A 96 -21.13 -8.53 5.14
CA VAL A 96 -21.47 -7.26 5.81
C VAL A 96 -21.17 -6.07 4.91
N VAL A 97 -20.01 -6.08 4.23
CA VAL A 97 -19.65 -5.01 3.28
C VAL A 97 -20.66 -4.93 2.14
N SER A 98 -21.07 -6.08 1.58
CA SER A 98 -22.04 -6.15 0.49
C SER A 98 -23.42 -5.62 0.91
N GLU A 99 -23.90 -6.01 2.11
CA GLU A 99 -25.17 -5.52 2.65
C GLU A 99 -25.13 -4.01 2.91
N SER A 100 -24.06 -3.50 3.51
CA SER A 100 -23.89 -2.07 3.76
C SER A 100 -23.84 -1.24 2.47
N LEU A 101 -23.15 -1.73 1.45
CA LEU A 101 -23.14 -1.07 0.12
C LEU A 101 -24.52 -1.04 -0.50
N LYS A 102 -25.25 -2.16 -0.41
CA LYS A 102 -26.63 -2.24 -0.93
C LYS A 102 -27.53 -1.25 -0.21
N GLU A 103 -27.49 -1.21 1.12
CA GLU A 103 -28.28 -0.27 1.94
C GLU A 103 -27.98 1.18 1.58
N LEU A 104 -26.71 1.54 1.44
CA LEU A 104 -26.30 2.89 1.02
C LEU A 104 -26.86 3.28 -0.34
N VAL A 105 -26.82 2.38 -1.30
CA VAL A 105 -27.35 2.64 -2.65
C VAL A 105 -28.89 2.73 -2.62
N ASP A 106 -29.55 1.84 -1.90
CA ASP A 106 -31.03 1.80 -1.83
C ASP A 106 -31.59 3.02 -1.09
N THR A 107 -30.91 3.50 -0.04
CA THR A 107 -31.41 4.57 0.83
C THR A 107 -30.90 5.96 0.43
N ARG A 108 -29.67 6.06 -0.04
CA ARG A 108 -28.95 7.32 -0.31
C ARG A 108 -28.28 7.35 -1.68
N GLY A 109 -28.68 6.46 -2.62
CA GLY A 109 -28.00 6.28 -3.89
C GLY A 109 -27.77 7.58 -4.69
N THR A 110 -28.78 8.47 -4.71
CA THR A 110 -28.66 9.76 -5.40
C THR A 110 -27.62 10.71 -4.78
N VAL A 111 -27.32 10.55 -3.50
CA VAL A 111 -26.31 11.36 -2.79
C VAL A 111 -24.94 10.72 -2.91
N VAL A 112 -24.82 9.41 -2.61
CA VAL A 112 -23.52 8.73 -2.57
C VAL A 112 -22.89 8.55 -3.95
N MET A 113 -23.71 8.52 -5.00
CA MET A 113 -23.26 8.42 -6.39
C MET A 113 -23.06 9.78 -7.06
N GLN A 114 -23.29 10.89 -6.36
CA GLN A 114 -23.11 12.24 -6.88
C GLN A 114 -21.71 12.78 -6.55
N TYR A 115 -21.31 13.84 -7.22
CA TYR A 115 -20.11 14.61 -6.85
C TYR A 115 -20.22 15.09 -5.41
N GLY A 116 -19.22 14.73 -4.59
CA GLY A 116 -19.10 15.16 -3.20
C GLY A 116 -18.29 16.44 -3.03
N SER A 117 -18.07 16.84 -1.78
CA SER A 117 -17.14 17.91 -1.44
C SER A 117 -15.69 17.45 -1.72
N GLY A 118 -14.79 18.37 -2.06
CA GLY A 118 -13.37 18.07 -2.25
C GLY A 118 -12.67 17.52 -0.99
N GLN A 119 -13.30 17.70 0.18
CA GLN A 119 -12.79 17.25 1.47
C GLN A 119 -13.30 15.84 1.84
N GLY A 120 -14.35 15.37 1.21
CA GLY A 120 -15.05 14.12 1.52
C GLY A 120 -16.36 14.33 2.28
N GLU A 121 -17.17 13.29 2.34
CA GLU A 121 -18.48 13.29 2.99
C GLU A 121 -18.33 13.62 4.49
N PRO A 122 -19.10 14.58 5.05
CA PRO A 122 -18.97 15.00 6.45
C PRO A 122 -19.14 13.86 7.46
N GLU A 123 -20.08 12.95 7.21
CA GLU A 123 -20.32 11.78 8.07
C GLU A 123 -19.12 10.83 8.07
N MET A 124 -18.51 10.59 6.90
CA MET A 124 -17.29 9.80 6.78
C MET A 124 -16.13 10.42 7.56
N ARG A 125 -15.94 11.74 7.45
CA ARG A 125 -14.90 12.46 8.19
C ARG A 125 -15.08 12.36 9.70
N LYS A 126 -16.33 12.42 10.18
CA LYS A 126 -16.67 12.21 11.59
C LYS A 126 -16.33 10.80 12.06
N HIS A 127 -16.71 9.77 11.30
CA HIS A 127 -16.35 8.38 11.64
C HIS A 127 -14.84 8.15 11.64
N ILE A 128 -14.09 8.79 10.74
CA ILE A 128 -12.62 8.74 10.76
C ILE A 128 -12.09 9.30 12.09
N CYS A 129 -12.60 10.43 12.57
CA CYS A 129 -12.20 10.99 13.86
C CYS A 129 -12.53 10.04 15.03
N GLU A 130 -13.67 9.37 14.99
CA GLU A 130 -14.08 8.39 16.01
C GLU A 130 -13.12 7.19 16.04
N VAL A 131 -12.71 6.67 14.89
CA VAL A 131 -11.74 5.58 14.79
C VAL A 131 -10.35 6.03 15.27
N MET A 132 -9.90 7.21 14.85
CA MET A 132 -8.61 7.77 15.25
C MET A 132 -8.54 8.06 16.76
N ALA A 133 -9.66 8.40 17.39
CA ALA A 133 -9.73 8.61 18.84
C ALA A 133 -9.40 7.34 19.65
N VAL A 134 -9.65 6.14 19.09
CA VAL A 134 -9.25 4.86 19.71
C VAL A 134 -7.74 4.75 19.81
N GLU A 135 -7.01 5.32 18.85
CA GLU A 135 -5.53 5.38 18.83
C GLU A 135 -4.98 6.61 19.60
N GLY A 136 -5.84 7.35 20.26
CA GLY A 136 -5.46 8.54 21.05
C GLY A 136 -5.29 9.82 20.24
N LEU A 137 -5.68 9.83 18.96
CA LEU A 137 -5.66 11.02 18.11
C LEU A 137 -7.03 11.71 18.16
N VAL A 138 -7.04 12.94 18.68
CA VAL A 138 -8.24 13.79 18.71
C VAL A 138 -8.12 14.81 17.60
N ALA A 139 -9.05 14.79 16.66
CA ALA A 139 -9.10 15.71 15.53
C ALA A 139 -10.53 16.24 15.33
N ASP A 140 -10.64 17.44 14.76
CA ASP A 140 -11.92 17.95 14.28
C ASP A 140 -12.22 17.36 12.90
N PRO A 141 -13.47 16.95 12.62
CA PRO A 141 -13.85 16.50 11.27
C PRO A 141 -13.53 17.51 10.16
N ASP A 142 -13.46 18.81 10.48
CA ASP A 142 -13.10 19.84 9.50
C ASP A 142 -11.59 19.89 9.18
N ASP A 143 -10.76 19.25 10.00
CA ASP A 143 -9.33 19.04 9.73
C ASP A 143 -9.04 17.75 8.95
N VAL A 144 -10.06 16.96 8.62
CA VAL A 144 -9.92 15.68 7.91
C VAL A 144 -10.25 15.86 6.44
N THR A 145 -9.38 15.34 5.59
CA THR A 145 -9.61 15.23 4.14
C THR A 145 -9.50 13.77 3.70
N VAL A 146 -10.54 13.29 3.02
CA VAL A 146 -10.56 11.93 2.44
C VAL A 146 -9.86 11.95 1.09
N THR A 147 -8.88 11.05 0.92
CA THR A 147 -8.08 10.95 -0.30
C THR A 147 -8.28 9.60 -1.01
N CYS A 148 -7.98 9.54 -2.30
CA CYS A 148 -7.94 8.31 -3.07
C CYS A 148 -6.67 7.50 -2.74
N GLY A 149 -6.61 6.98 -1.53
CA GLY A 149 -5.46 6.26 -1.00
C GLY A 149 -4.34 7.19 -0.48
N SER A 150 -3.38 6.58 0.21
CA SER A 150 -2.26 7.29 0.86
C SER A 150 -1.34 8.02 -0.11
N GLN A 151 -1.18 7.52 -1.34
CA GLN A 151 -0.35 8.18 -2.35
C GLN A 151 -0.86 9.58 -2.71
N GLN A 152 -2.17 9.76 -2.82
CA GLN A 152 -2.72 11.10 -3.05
C GLN A 152 -2.49 12.00 -1.84
N GLY A 153 -2.63 11.46 -0.61
CA GLY A 153 -2.31 12.20 0.60
C GLY A 153 -0.87 12.70 0.62
N LEU A 154 0.09 11.82 0.32
CA LEU A 154 1.52 12.17 0.23
C LEU A 154 1.81 13.21 -0.86
N ASP A 155 1.19 13.09 -2.04
CA ASP A 155 1.35 14.05 -3.14
C ASP A 155 0.81 15.42 -2.74
N LEU A 156 -0.38 15.48 -2.11
CA LEU A 156 -0.98 16.73 -1.65
C LEU A 156 -0.13 17.40 -0.56
N VAL A 157 0.31 16.65 0.45
CA VAL A 157 1.17 17.19 1.53
C VAL A 157 2.47 17.72 0.96
N THR A 158 3.10 16.97 0.06
CA THR A 158 4.34 17.41 -0.58
C THR A 158 4.12 18.70 -1.38
N ARG A 159 3.03 18.81 -2.12
CA ARG A 159 2.72 20.03 -2.90
C ARG A 159 2.44 21.28 -2.05
N ILE A 160 1.88 21.06 -0.85
CA ILE A 160 1.50 22.16 0.05
C ILE A 160 2.71 22.67 0.84
N PHE A 161 3.61 21.77 1.24
CA PHE A 161 4.66 22.08 2.21
C PHE A 161 6.09 22.09 1.65
N CYS A 162 6.30 21.64 0.39
CA CYS A 162 7.65 21.48 -0.15
C CYS A 162 7.81 22.22 -1.48
N ASP A 163 8.88 23.01 -1.56
CA ASP A 163 9.35 23.64 -2.79
C ASP A 163 10.49 22.78 -3.44
N PRO A 164 10.76 23.00 -4.74
CA PRO A 164 11.90 22.37 -5.39
C PRO A 164 13.23 22.68 -4.69
N GLY A 165 13.90 21.66 -4.16
CA GLY A 165 15.15 21.78 -3.43
C GLY A 165 15.02 21.58 -1.91
N ASP A 166 13.81 21.51 -1.40
CA ASP A 166 13.57 21.16 0.01
C ASP A 166 13.96 19.72 0.32
N VAL A 167 14.34 19.49 1.58
CA VAL A 167 14.77 18.17 2.07
C VAL A 167 13.61 17.48 2.76
N ILE A 168 13.24 16.31 2.26
CA ILE A 168 12.24 15.43 2.87
C ILE A 168 12.97 14.26 3.55
N MET A 169 12.72 14.07 4.84
CA MET A 169 13.21 12.90 5.58
C MET A 169 12.15 11.81 5.57
N ALA A 170 12.55 10.59 5.23
CA ALA A 170 11.72 9.40 5.23
C ALA A 170 12.48 8.22 5.84
N GLU A 171 11.75 7.20 6.25
CA GLU A 171 12.36 5.93 6.64
C GLU A 171 13.01 5.26 5.42
N SER A 172 14.09 4.53 5.68
CA SER A 172 14.85 3.81 4.65
C SER A 172 14.20 2.47 4.28
#